data_f23853dd51ac53a26ba7a7affb0a3fcc
#
_entry.id   f23853dd51ac53a26ba7a7affb0a3fcc
#
_cell.length_a   1.000
_cell.length_b   1.000
_cell.length_c   1.000
_cell.angle_alpha   90.00
_cell.angle_beta   90.00
_cell.angle_gamma   90.00
#
_symmetry.space_group_name_H-M   'P 1'
#
loop_
_entity.id
_entity.type
_entity.pdbx_description
1 polymer ?
#
loop_
_entity_poly.entity_id
_entity_poly.type
_entity_poly.pdbx_seq_one_letter_code
_entity_poly.pdbx_strand_id
1 'polypeptide(L)'
;MYLSEMQPGPKTVPPRNVSSKELDLLSQIVEKRLGMDLNRRRQERLLQMLEKRVKESGRKDLMDYLNFVDFSPDHSEWRYLEEILTIQKTEFFRESSQMTYLQEEILPEIKAKKSSQNQRKIRVWSCGCSTGEEAYSLSILIHEIFQPLSVWDIKILASDVQRQALETARKGLYPEDSLK
;
A
#
# COMPACT_ATOMS: atom_id res chain seq x y z
N MET A 1 40.34 -21.21 -3.73
CA MET A 1 39.37 -22.19 -4.18
C MET A 1 38.33 -22.34 -3.06
N TYR A 2 37.34 -21.45 -3.01
CA TYR A 2 36.25 -21.51 -2.04
C TYR A 2 34.94 -21.59 -2.83
N LEU A 3 34.36 -22.77 -2.86
CA LEU A 3 33.02 -23.02 -3.34
C LEU A 3 32.07 -22.57 -2.21
N SER A 4 31.41 -21.43 -2.37
CA SER A 4 30.34 -21.03 -1.49
C SER A 4 29.10 -21.91 -1.77
N GLU A 5 28.76 -22.71 -0.75
CA GLU A 5 27.51 -23.49 -0.73
C GLU A 5 26.29 -22.53 -0.88
N MET A 6 25.66 -22.62 -2.04
CA MET A 6 24.35 -22.02 -2.24
C MET A 6 23.35 -22.73 -1.34
N GLN A 7 22.81 -22.03 -0.34
CA GLN A 7 21.70 -22.54 0.45
C GLN A 7 20.49 -22.76 -0.46
N PRO A 8 19.80 -23.90 -0.36
CA PRO A 8 18.58 -24.15 -1.14
C PRO A 8 17.52 -23.13 -0.73
N GLY A 9 16.96 -22.45 -1.74
CA GLY A 9 15.83 -21.54 -1.57
C GLY A 9 14.65 -22.22 -0.85
N PRO A 10 13.71 -21.45 -0.28
CA PRO A 10 12.61 -21.99 0.50
C PRO A 10 11.85 -23.01 -0.34
N LYS A 11 11.71 -24.23 0.20
CA LYS A 11 10.96 -25.32 -0.41
C LYS A 11 9.52 -24.84 -0.65
N THR A 12 9.15 -24.66 -1.91
CA THR A 12 7.77 -24.40 -2.29
C THR A 12 6.93 -25.62 -1.91
N VAL A 13 6.05 -25.43 -0.94
CA VAL A 13 5.03 -26.46 -0.60
C VAL A 13 4.13 -26.58 -1.84
N PRO A 14 3.86 -27.79 -2.33
CA PRO A 14 2.99 -27.97 -3.49
C PRO A 14 1.60 -27.37 -3.18
N PRO A 15 1.01 -26.64 -4.12
CA PRO A 15 -0.28 -26.01 -3.90
C PRO A 15 -1.33 -27.09 -3.58
N ARG A 16 -2.04 -26.92 -2.47
CA ARG A 16 -3.24 -27.70 -2.16
C ARG A 16 -4.20 -27.58 -3.36
N ASN A 17 -4.85 -28.69 -3.74
CA ASN A 17 -5.96 -28.62 -4.69
C ASN A 17 -7.10 -27.80 -4.06
N VAL A 18 -7.09 -26.50 -4.32
CA VAL A 18 -8.16 -25.58 -3.90
C VAL A 18 -9.35 -25.79 -4.82
N SER A 19 -10.52 -25.97 -4.25
CA SER A 19 -11.73 -26.17 -5.03
C SER A 19 -12.16 -24.87 -5.73
N SER A 20 -12.82 -24.98 -6.89
CA SER A 20 -13.40 -23.82 -7.58
C SER A 20 -14.36 -23.04 -6.68
N LYS A 21 -15.09 -23.72 -5.81
CA LYS A 21 -16.02 -23.10 -4.84
C LYS A 21 -15.29 -22.19 -3.83
N GLU A 22 -14.11 -22.58 -3.34
CA GLU A 22 -13.32 -21.77 -2.42
C GLU A 22 -12.79 -20.51 -3.11
N LEU A 23 -12.36 -20.64 -4.37
CA LEU A 23 -11.92 -19.50 -5.18
C LEU A 23 -13.06 -18.53 -5.49
N ASP A 24 -14.22 -19.05 -5.84
CA ASP A 24 -15.41 -18.24 -6.15
C ASP A 24 -15.87 -17.47 -4.91
N LEU A 25 -15.93 -18.13 -3.74
CA LEU A 25 -16.29 -17.47 -2.49
C LEU A 25 -15.28 -16.38 -2.09
N LEU A 26 -14.00 -16.67 -2.20
CA LEU A 26 -12.93 -15.69 -1.92
C LEU A 26 -13.08 -14.46 -2.83
N SER A 27 -13.28 -14.68 -4.13
CA SER A 27 -13.46 -13.60 -5.09
C SER A 27 -14.70 -12.77 -4.80
N GLN A 28 -15.82 -13.39 -4.49
CA GLN A 28 -17.06 -12.71 -4.11
C GLN A 28 -16.89 -11.84 -2.85
N ILE A 29 -16.22 -12.37 -1.82
CA ILE A 29 -15.96 -11.62 -0.58
C ILE A 29 -15.10 -10.39 -0.87
N VAL A 30 -14.03 -10.57 -1.64
CA VAL A 30 -13.09 -9.49 -1.97
C VAL A 30 -13.74 -8.43 -2.86
N GLU A 31 -14.47 -8.85 -3.89
CA GLU A 31 -15.21 -7.94 -4.77
C GLU A 31 -16.27 -7.13 -4.00
N LYS A 32 -17.08 -7.81 -3.20
CA LYS A 32 -18.15 -7.18 -2.40
C LYS A 32 -17.62 -6.13 -1.42
N ARG A 33 -16.47 -6.41 -0.80
CA ARG A 33 -15.94 -5.58 0.29
C ARG A 33 -14.92 -4.52 -0.17
N LEU A 34 -14.11 -4.86 -1.16
CA LEU A 34 -13.01 -3.98 -1.63
C LEU A 34 -13.23 -3.45 -3.05
N GLY A 35 -14.23 -3.95 -3.78
CA GLY A 35 -14.40 -3.61 -5.19
C GLY A 35 -13.24 -4.10 -6.08
N MET A 36 -12.49 -5.10 -5.63
CA MET A 36 -11.30 -5.61 -6.33
C MET A 36 -11.62 -6.92 -7.03
N ASP A 37 -11.30 -6.99 -8.33
CA ASP A 37 -11.28 -8.25 -9.06
C ASP A 37 -9.98 -9.01 -8.79
N LEU A 38 -10.11 -10.30 -8.45
CA LEU A 38 -8.99 -11.20 -8.21
C LEU A 38 -8.69 -12.02 -9.46
N ASN A 39 -7.69 -11.58 -10.24
CA ASN A 39 -7.17 -12.44 -11.29
C ASN A 39 -6.50 -13.71 -10.71
N ARG A 40 -6.34 -14.75 -11.53
CA ARG A 40 -5.84 -16.07 -11.11
C ARG A 40 -4.51 -16.03 -10.34
N ARG A 41 -3.56 -15.19 -10.75
CA ARG A 41 -2.27 -15.05 -10.05
C ARG A 41 -2.41 -14.46 -8.64
N ARG A 42 -3.32 -13.50 -8.48
CA ARG A 42 -3.63 -12.93 -7.17
C ARG A 42 -4.34 -13.94 -6.28
N GLN A 43 -5.26 -14.70 -6.84
CA GLN A 43 -5.94 -15.78 -6.12
C GLN A 43 -4.95 -16.83 -5.59
N GLU A 44 -4.04 -17.32 -6.42
CA GLU A 44 -3.04 -18.33 -6.04
C GLU A 44 -2.11 -17.82 -4.92
N ARG A 45 -1.63 -16.59 -5.04
CA ARG A 45 -0.79 -15.96 -4.00
C ARG A 45 -1.55 -15.77 -2.69
N LEU A 46 -2.78 -15.28 -2.75
CA LEU A 46 -3.63 -15.06 -1.60
C LEU A 46 -3.92 -16.37 -0.87
N LEU A 47 -4.21 -17.43 -1.59
CA LEU A 47 -4.47 -18.75 -1.01
C LEU A 47 -3.27 -19.28 -0.22
N GLN A 48 -2.05 -19.14 -0.74
CA GLN A 48 -0.84 -19.52 -0.01
C GLN A 48 -0.69 -18.77 1.32
N MET A 49 -1.03 -17.48 1.34
CA MET A 49 -1.01 -16.67 2.55
C MET A 49 -2.13 -17.08 3.52
N LEU A 50 -3.31 -17.36 2.99
CA LEU A 50 -4.47 -17.79 3.78
C LEU A 50 -4.32 -19.17 4.41
N GLU A 51 -3.62 -20.10 3.79
CA GLU A 51 -3.35 -21.43 4.37
C GLU A 51 -2.67 -21.34 5.75
N LYS A 52 -1.71 -20.43 5.87
CA LYS A 52 -1.06 -20.15 7.16
C LYS A 52 -2.06 -19.57 8.15
N ARG A 53 -2.84 -18.58 7.71
CA ARG A 53 -3.80 -17.88 8.57
C ARG A 53 -4.94 -18.78 9.04
N VAL A 54 -5.45 -19.67 8.20
CA VAL A 54 -6.44 -20.67 8.58
C VAL A 54 -5.97 -21.49 9.77
N LYS A 55 -4.71 -21.97 9.74
CA LYS A 55 -4.11 -22.73 10.85
C LYS A 55 -3.98 -21.89 12.12
N GLU A 56 -3.51 -20.65 11.99
CA GLU A 56 -3.32 -19.71 13.11
C GLU A 56 -4.65 -19.30 13.76
N SER A 57 -5.72 -19.18 12.98
CA SER A 57 -7.05 -18.80 13.45
C SER A 57 -7.82 -19.95 14.11
N GLY A 58 -7.26 -21.18 14.11
CA GLY A 58 -7.92 -22.37 14.66
C GLY A 58 -9.13 -22.85 13.84
N ARG A 59 -9.28 -22.39 12.60
CA ARG A 59 -10.36 -22.81 11.70
C ARG A 59 -10.05 -24.17 11.07
N LYS A 60 -11.13 -24.92 10.79
CA LYS A 60 -11.04 -26.28 10.26
C LYS A 60 -10.41 -26.32 8.86
N ASP A 61 -10.86 -25.44 8.00
CA ASP A 61 -10.44 -25.34 6.60
C ASP A 61 -10.64 -23.91 6.06
N LEU A 62 -10.28 -23.71 4.80
CA LEU A 62 -10.40 -22.41 4.15
C LEU A 62 -11.86 -21.94 4.02
N MET A 63 -12.78 -22.85 3.76
CA MET A 63 -14.21 -22.53 3.65
C MET A 63 -14.78 -22.04 4.98
N ASP A 64 -14.45 -22.71 6.08
CA ASP A 64 -14.81 -22.29 7.45
C ASP A 64 -14.22 -20.90 7.78
N TYR A 65 -12.97 -20.68 7.39
CA TYR A 65 -12.32 -19.38 7.56
C TYR A 65 -12.99 -18.26 6.75
N LEU A 66 -13.27 -18.48 5.46
CA LEU A 66 -13.91 -17.49 4.61
C LEU A 66 -15.32 -17.13 5.09
N ASN A 67 -16.11 -18.14 5.50
CA ASN A 67 -17.41 -17.90 6.10
C ASN A 67 -17.29 -17.09 7.40
N PHE A 68 -16.31 -17.42 8.25
CA PHE A 68 -16.06 -16.66 9.45
C PHE A 68 -15.74 -15.19 9.14
N VAL A 69 -14.88 -14.92 8.17
CA VAL A 69 -14.52 -13.55 7.76
C VAL A 69 -15.73 -12.78 7.23
N ASP A 70 -16.60 -13.42 6.42
CA ASP A 70 -17.77 -12.75 5.84
C ASP A 70 -18.85 -12.41 6.89
N PHE A 71 -19.07 -13.30 7.86
CA PHE A 71 -20.13 -13.18 8.85
C PHE A 71 -19.68 -12.66 10.23
N SER A 72 -18.37 -12.56 10.49
CA SER A 72 -17.88 -12.09 11.80
C SER A 72 -18.16 -10.61 12.01
N PRO A 73 -18.70 -10.22 13.18
CA PRO A 73 -18.78 -8.82 13.59
C PRO A 73 -17.40 -8.23 13.92
N ASP A 74 -16.41 -9.08 14.20
CA ASP A 74 -15.04 -8.67 14.43
C ASP A 74 -14.31 -8.47 13.09
N HIS A 75 -13.94 -7.23 12.82
CA HIS A 75 -13.24 -6.85 11.60
C HIS A 75 -11.73 -7.14 11.61
N SER A 76 -11.18 -7.82 12.63
CA SER A 76 -9.74 -8.08 12.73
C SER A 76 -9.22 -8.96 11.60
N GLU A 77 -9.93 -10.03 11.28
CA GLU A 77 -9.59 -10.94 10.18
C GLU A 77 -9.77 -10.26 8.82
N TRP A 78 -10.77 -9.40 8.71
CA TRP A 78 -10.98 -8.63 7.52
C TRP A 78 -9.81 -7.67 7.24
N ARG A 79 -9.31 -6.97 8.25
CA ARG A 79 -8.12 -6.11 8.14
C ARG A 79 -6.88 -6.89 7.70
N TYR A 80 -6.71 -8.10 8.20
CA TYR A 80 -5.62 -8.97 7.76
C TYR A 80 -5.74 -9.28 6.25
N LEU A 81 -6.94 -9.56 5.74
CA LEU A 81 -7.16 -9.75 4.30
C LEU A 81 -6.87 -8.49 3.50
N GLU A 82 -7.28 -7.32 3.96
CA GLU A 82 -6.97 -6.05 3.31
C GLU A 82 -5.45 -5.84 3.21
N GLU A 83 -4.71 -6.11 4.27
CA GLU A 83 -3.25 -5.98 4.30
C GLU A 83 -2.55 -6.90 3.29
N ILE A 84 -2.98 -8.14 3.15
CA ILE A 84 -2.34 -9.10 2.23
C ILE A 84 -2.78 -8.92 0.76
N LEU A 85 -3.92 -8.30 0.52
CA LEU A 85 -4.45 -8.03 -0.82
C LEU A 85 -3.85 -6.79 -1.46
N THR A 86 -3.36 -5.84 -0.66
CA THR A 86 -2.79 -4.59 -1.15
C THR A 86 -1.33 -4.76 -1.53
N ILE A 87 -0.95 -4.22 -2.70
CA ILE A 87 0.43 -4.27 -3.20
C ILE A 87 1.21 -3.14 -2.56
N GLN A 88 2.31 -3.47 -1.87
CA GLN A 88 3.16 -2.50 -1.15
C GLN A 88 4.35 -1.99 -1.97
N LYS A 89 4.23 -1.90 -3.29
CA LYS A 89 5.34 -1.37 -4.08
C LYS A 89 5.28 0.15 -4.10
N THR A 90 6.22 0.79 -3.43
CA THR A 90 6.40 2.24 -3.41
C THR A 90 7.88 2.60 -3.54
N GLU A 91 8.17 3.77 -4.03
CA GLU A 91 9.51 4.33 -4.16
C GLU A 91 9.43 5.87 -4.24
N PHE A 92 10.51 6.55 -3.87
CA PHE A 92 10.57 8.00 -4.01
C PHE A 92 10.46 8.41 -5.47
N PHE A 93 9.72 9.50 -5.73
CA PHE A 93 9.49 10.08 -7.06
C PHE A 93 9.01 9.05 -8.10
N ARG A 94 8.26 8.03 -7.63
CA ARG A 94 7.62 7.04 -8.50
C ARG A 94 6.79 7.75 -9.57
N GLU A 95 6.68 7.14 -10.78
CA GLU A 95 6.02 7.76 -11.93
C GLU A 95 6.64 9.14 -12.26
N SER A 96 7.94 9.13 -12.53
CA SER A 96 8.77 10.34 -12.69
C SER A 96 8.17 11.40 -13.62
N SER A 97 7.50 11.00 -14.71
CA SER A 97 6.81 11.93 -15.61
C SER A 97 5.67 12.70 -14.93
N GLN A 98 4.92 12.04 -14.02
CA GLN A 98 3.87 12.69 -13.24
C GLN A 98 4.46 13.63 -12.20
N MET A 99 5.53 13.22 -11.52
CA MET A 99 6.22 14.06 -10.54
C MET A 99 6.86 15.30 -11.20
N THR A 100 7.46 15.15 -12.39
CA THR A 100 7.98 16.27 -13.17
C THR A 100 6.85 17.24 -13.56
N TYR A 101 5.73 16.72 -14.10
CA TYR A 101 4.58 17.57 -14.44
C TYR A 101 3.99 18.30 -13.23
N LEU A 102 3.92 17.62 -12.08
CA LEU A 102 3.49 18.22 -10.83
C LEU A 102 4.43 19.37 -10.43
N GLN A 103 5.74 19.18 -10.54
CA GLN A 103 6.76 20.15 -10.18
C GLN A 103 6.79 21.37 -11.12
N GLU A 104 6.75 21.13 -12.42
CA GLU A 104 6.98 22.17 -13.43
C GLU A 104 5.72 22.96 -13.77
N GLU A 105 4.53 22.33 -13.70
CA GLU A 105 3.28 22.93 -14.14
C GLU A 105 2.29 23.14 -12.98
N ILE A 106 1.87 22.06 -12.30
CA ILE A 106 0.73 22.10 -11.39
C ILE A 106 1.03 22.93 -10.12
N LEU A 107 2.15 22.66 -9.45
CA LEU A 107 2.47 23.36 -8.20
C LEU A 107 2.77 24.85 -8.41
N PRO A 108 3.49 25.27 -9.47
CA PRO A 108 3.66 26.68 -9.81
C PRO A 108 2.33 27.38 -10.12
N GLU A 109 1.44 26.75 -10.89
CA GLU A 109 0.09 27.30 -11.17
C GLU A 109 -0.72 27.50 -9.88
N ILE A 110 -0.75 26.47 -9.02
CA ILE A 110 -1.42 26.56 -7.72
C ILE A 110 -0.85 27.71 -6.88
N LYS A 111 0.49 27.83 -6.83
CA LYS A 111 1.18 28.91 -6.10
C LYS A 111 0.77 30.28 -6.63
N ALA A 112 0.82 30.48 -7.94
CA ALA A 112 0.45 31.74 -8.58
C ALA A 112 -1.02 32.11 -8.31
N LYS A 113 -1.93 31.16 -8.52
CA LYS A 113 -3.37 31.34 -8.28
C LYS A 113 -3.69 31.68 -6.82
N LYS A 114 -3.10 30.93 -5.88
CA LYS A 114 -3.30 31.18 -4.44
C LYS A 114 -2.73 32.52 -4.01
N SER A 115 -1.56 32.90 -4.56
CA SER A 115 -0.92 34.17 -4.26
C SER A 115 -1.75 35.37 -4.77
N SER A 116 -2.29 35.30 -5.98
CA SER A 116 -3.15 36.36 -6.54
C SER A 116 -4.44 36.57 -5.75
N GLN A 117 -4.93 35.53 -5.11
CA GLN A 117 -6.11 35.56 -4.24
C GLN A 117 -5.81 35.90 -2.77
N ASN A 118 -4.54 36.20 -2.44
CA ASN A 118 -4.05 36.36 -1.07
C ASN A 118 -4.34 35.15 -0.17
N GLN A 119 -4.40 33.95 -0.74
CA GLN A 119 -4.60 32.70 -0.03
C GLN A 119 -3.23 32.03 0.17
N ARG A 120 -3.00 31.51 1.38
CA ARG A 120 -1.72 30.88 1.73
C ARG A 120 -1.90 29.46 2.30
N LYS A 121 -3.03 28.83 2.01
CA LYS A 121 -3.40 27.52 2.54
C LYS A 121 -3.34 26.45 1.46
N ILE A 122 -2.52 25.42 1.66
CA ILE A 122 -2.40 24.23 0.81
C ILE A 122 -2.73 22.99 1.64
N ARG A 123 -3.50 22.10 1.06
CA ARG A 123 -3.82 20.79 1.64
C ARG A 123 -3.61 19.74 0.57
N VAL A 124 -2.80 18.75 0.89
CA VAL A 124 -2.47 17.62 0.02
C VAL A 124 -2.86 16.34 0.72
N TRP A 125 -3.35 15.39 -0.02
CA TRP A 125 -3.67 14.07 0.48
C TRP A 125 -3.01 13.00 -0.38
N SER A 126 -2.08 12.25 0.22
CA SER A 126 -1.49 11.03 -0.32
C SER A 126 -2.34 9.86 0.19
N CYS A 127 -3.20 9.34 -0.68
CA CYS A 127 -4.13 8.25 -0.36
C CYS A 127 -3.54 6.92 -0.83
N GLY A 128 -3.26 6.00 0.10
CA GLY A 128 -2.50 4.78 -0.18
C GLY A 128 -0.99 5.05 -0.17
N CYS A 129 -0.51 5.80 0.82
CA CYS A 129 0.87 6.27 0.89
C CYS A 129 1.90 5.16 1.17
N SER A 130 1.48 3.93 1.45
CA SER A 130 2.34 2.81 1.82
C SER A 130 3.36 3.20 2.90
N THR A 131 4.64 2.95 2.69
CA THR A 131 5.73 3.31 3.61
C THR A 131 6.14 4.78 3.58
N GLY A 132 5.41 5.62 2.83
CA GLY A 132 5.49 7.09 2.93
C GLY A 132 6.26 7.78 1.83
N GLU A 133 6.92 7.07 0.92
CA GLU A 133 7.80 7.64 -0.12
C GLU A 133 7.06 8.67 -0.98
N GLU A 134 5.78 8.43 -1.32
CA GLU A 134 4.99 9.41 -2.08
C GLU A 134 4.75 10.70 -1.28
N ALA A 135 4.34 10.57 -0.02
CA ALA A 135 4.06 11.72 0.83
C ALA A 135 5.32 12.59 1.05
N TYR A 136 6.49 11.95 1.22
CA TYR A 136 7.76 12.66 1.33
C TYR A 136 8.23 13.25 0.00
N SER A 137 8.04 12.56 -1.12
CA SER A 137 8.32 13.13 -2.46
C SER A 137 7.51 14.41 -2.68
N LEU A 138 6.20 14.39 -2.37
CA LEU A 138 5.35 15.57 -2.42
C LEU A 138 5.84 16.67 -1.49
N SER A 139 6.29 16.32 -0.28
CA SER A 139 6.84 17.29 0.67
C SER A 139 8.09 17.98 0.14
N ILE A 140 9.00 17.24 -0.51
CA ILE A 140 10.22 17.78 -1.12
C ILE A 140 9.85 18.77 -2.24
N LEU A 141 9.00 18.37 -3.19
CA LEU A 141 8.59 19.25 -4.30
C LEU A 141 7.89 20.53 -3.79
N ILE A 142 7.04 20.41 -2.80
CA ILE A 142 6.34 21.54 -2.20
C ILE A 142 7.35 22.47 -1.50
N HIS A 143 8.33 21.89 -0.78
CA HIS A 143 9.37 22.68 -0.13
C HIS A 143 10.19 23.53 -1.11
N GLU A 144 10.52 22.96 -2.28
CA GLU A 144 11.26 23.66 -3.32
C GLU A 144 10.46 24.82 -3.94
N ILE A 145 9.18 24.58 -4.21
CA ILE A 145 8.35 25.53 -4.97
C ILE A 145 7.76 26.65 -4.09
N PHE A 146 7.29 26.32 -2.89
CA PHE A 146 6.54 27.25 -2.03
C PHE A 146 7.45 28.08 -1.09
N GLN A 147 8.57 28.58 -1.62
CA GLN A 147 9.43 29.47 -0.85
C GLN A 147 8.91 30.91 -0.79
N PRO A 148 9.09 31.65 0.33
CA PRO A 148 9.50 31.13 1.65
C PRO A 148 8.35 30.38 2.35
N LEU A 149 8.64 29.22 2.92
CA LEU A 149 7.63 28.37 3.57
C LEU A 149 6.90 29.06 4.72
N SER A 150 7.55 30.00 5.38
CA SER A 150 6.99 30.69 6.55
C SER A 150 5.69 31.46 6.27
N VAL A 151 5.42 31.79 5.00
CA VAL A 151 4.18 32.49 4.61
C VAL A 151 3.05 31.54 4.20
N TRP A 152 3.30 30.22 4.19
CA TRP A 152 2.33 29.24 3.75
C TRP A 152 1.87 28.31 4.89
N ASP A 153 0.58 28.06 4.99
CA ASP A 153 -0.02 27.00 5.81
C ASP A 153 -0.19 25.74 4.95
N ILE A 154 0.83 24.88 4.96
CA ILE A 154 0.85 23.66 4.16
C ILE A 154 0.70 22.45 5.08
N LYS A 155 -0.22 21.55 4.72
CA LYS A 155 -0.38 20.26 5.40
C LYS A 155 -0.54 19.16 4.37
N ILE A 156 0.20 18.06 4.58
CA ILE A 156 0.10 16.83 3.80
C ILE A 156 -0.49 15.77 4.75
N LEU A 157 -1.63 15.22 4.35
CA LEU A 157 -2.21 14.04 4.98
C LEU A 157 -1.74 12.81 4.21
N ALA A 158 -1.15 11.86 4.89
CA ALA A 158 -0.80 10.55 4.35
C ALA A 158 -1.66 9.49 5.03
N SER A 159 -2.30 8.63 4.25
CA SER A 159 -3.13 7.55 4.77
C SER A 159 -2.89 6.25 4.00
N ASP A 160 -2.97 5.14 4.72
CA ASP A 160 -2.89 3.80 4.15
C ASP A 160 -3.71 2.83 4.99
N VAL A 161 -4.17 1.73 4.40
CA VAL A 161 -4.85 0.65 5.12
C VAL A 161 -3.89 -0.17 5.97
N GLN A 162 -2.61 -0.17 5.61
CA GLN A 162 -1.58 -0.98 6.25
C GLN A 162 -0.91 -0.24 7.41
N ARG A 163 -1.18 -0.69 8.64
CA ARG A 163 -0.63 -0.08 9.85
C ARG A 163 0.90 -0.12 9.92
N GLN A 164 1.50 -1.26 9.54
CA GLN A 164 2.96 -1.41 9.54
C GLN A 164 3.64 -0.45 8.55
N ALA A 165 3.04 -0.25 7.38
CA ALA A 165 3.50 0.73 6.41
C ALA A 165 3.45 2.15 6.98
N LEU A 166 2.34 2.53 7.63
CA LEU A 166 2.22 3.83 8.30
C LEU A 166 3.21 4.03 9.46
N GLU A 167 3.57 2.97 10.18
CA GLU A 167 4.61 3.04 11.21
C GLU A 167 5.98 3.34 10.61
N THR A 168 6.31 2.75 9.46
CA THR A 168 7.52 3.06 8.70
C THR A 168 7.50 4.50 8.19
N ALA A 169 6.38 4.91 7.57
CA ALA A 169 6.17 6.28 7.12
C ALA A 169 6.36 7.31 8.25
N ARG A 170 5.83 7.03 9.44
CA ARG A 170 5.98 7.93 10.61
C ARG A 170 7.40 8.04 11.12
N LYS A 171 8.20 6.98 11.02
CA LYS A 171 9.62 7.01 11.38
C LYS A 171 10.42 7.87 10.42
N GLY A 172 10.05 7.89 9.14
CA GLY A 172 10.73 8.67 8.10
C GLY A 172 12.20 8.29 7.91
N LEU A 173 12.55 7.04 8.20
CA LEU A 173 13.91 6.51 8.07
C LEU A 173 13.94 5.55 6.88
N TYR A 174 14.70 5.92 5.87
CA TYR A 174 14.83 5.16 4.63
C TYR A 174 16.30 4.81 4.37
N PRO A 175 16.57 3.71 3.64
CA PRO A 175 17.91 3.39 3.17
C PRO A 175 18.50 4.55 2.35
N GLU A 176 19.82 4.74 2.43
CA GLU A 176 20.51 5.83 1.74
C GLU A 176 20.35 5.79 0.21
N ASP A 177 20.15 4.61 -0.33
CA ASP A 177 19.94 4.39 -1.77
C ASP A 177 18.49 4.52 -2.25
N SER A 178 17.57 4.84 -1.35
CA SER A 178 16.13 4.99 -1.69
C SER A 178 15.81 6.20 -2.57
N LEU A 179 16.71 7.20 -2.64
CA LEU A 179 16.56 8.44 -3.41
C LEU A 179 17.29 8.42 -4.76
N LYS A 180 17.76 7.25 -5.19
CA LYS A 180 18.49 7.11 -6.47
C LYS A 180 17.56 6.97 -7.65
#